data_8f4544d006b1aec9ef4bf0a9d2d7b2a3
#
_entry.id   8f4544d006b1aec9ef4bf0a9d2d7b2a3
#
_cell.length_a   1.000
_cell.length_b   1.000
_cell.length_c   1.000
_cell.angle_alpha   90.00
_cell.angle_beta   90.00
_cell.angle_gamma   90.00
#
_symmetry.space_group_name_H-M   'P 1'
#
loop_
_entity.id
_entity.type
_entity.pdbx_description
1 polymer ?
#
loop_
_entity_poly.entity_id
_entity_poly.type
_entity_poly.pdbx_seq_one_letter_code
_entity_poly.pdbx_strand_id
1 'polypeptide(L)'
;MIISCIDTKDAGFFSSFFFMVNHYLYAKINKHSFRLKTDNWLFKAEKGWEDYFLPIDFDPLQPNINNQTQINEIHNHAAILANYPMELYRTIIPEIYRLNRTVLDALNDARFTFAHFQAESPTRTNQKSLVTPPAAFDYAGLFIRRGDKLIEESVLVPAENYLLYLIELYPNVQTVFVQTDDYNVFLELLAYQEKNPAIQHIQLYTLCKPHLKGGMVITKEKYEYCRSPAFETEIQKICIPQNRDYLREHQENLKAFVPIEMQTPEQVREHTTDMLIGIDFLLKSKVCVTDYLSNVTRFIKFAHPNIDAVYDIHRRTNKLDLRMVGCPAYGMNFYLSVGSGGSEGSKK
;
A
#
# COMPACT_ATOMS: atom_id res chain seq x y z
N MET A 1 -4.86 -5.16 -30.64
CA MET A 1 -4.48 -4.12 -29.64
C MET A 1 -5.31 -4.34 -28.38
N ILE A 2 -4.69 -4.24 -27.22
CA ILE A 2 -5.38 -4.26 -25.92
C ILE A 2 -5.44 -2.83 -25.38
N ILE A 3 -6.64 -2.38 -25.03
CA ILE A 3 -6.85 -1.11 -24.35
C ILE A 3 -7.29 -1.44 -22.91
N SER A 4 -6.45 -1.12 -21.95
CA SER A 4 -6.79 -1.25 -20.54
C SER A 4 -7.52 0.01 -20.06
N CYS A 5 -8.77 -0.15 -19.64
CA CYS A 5 -9.57 0.95 -19.10
C CYS A 5 -9.60 0.85 -17.58
N ILE A 6 -9.07 1.86 -16.89
CA ILE A 6 -9.22 1.99 -15.44
C ILE A 6 -10.40 2.93 -15.20
N ASP A 7 -11.55 2.37 -14.85
CA ASP A 7 -12.81 3.08 -14.69
C ASP A 7 -13.57 2.72 -13.39
N THR A 8 -12.92 1.97 -12.47
CA THR A 8 -13.53 1.62 -11.19
C THR A 8 -13.49 2.77 -10.21
N LYS A 9 -14.65 3.10 -9.66
CA LYS A 9 -14.79 4.07 -8.57
C LYS A 9 -14.54 3.44 -7.18
N ASP A 10 -14.58 2.11 -7.08
CA ASP A 10 -14.54 1.39 -5.80
C ASP A 10 -13.20 0.75 -5.49
N ALA A 11 -12.25 0.81 -6.42
CA ALA A 11 -10.95 0.19 -6.25
C ALA A 11 -9.90 1.19 -5.77
N GLY A 12 -9.17 0.83 -4.72
CA GLY A 12 -7.99 1.57 -4.27
C GLY A 12 -6.90 1.62 -5.35
N PHE A 13 -5.97 2.56 -5.20
CA PHE A 13 -4.90 2.83 -6.18
C PHE A 13 -4.18 1.56 -6.65
N PHE A 14 -3.66 0.76 -5.71
CA PHE A 14 -2.92 -0.45 -6.07
C PHE A 14 -3.80 -1.60 -6.54
N SER A 15 -5.11 -1.59 -6.24
CA SER A 15 -6.05 -2.52 -6.89
C SER A 15 -6.15 -2.22 -8.38
N SER A 16 -6.40 -0.96 -8.74
CA SER A 16 -6.42 -0.49 -10.13
C SER A 16 -5.07 -0.71 -10.83
N PHE A 17 -3.97 -0.48 -10.13
CA PHE A 17 -2.62 -0.73 -10.62
C PHE A 17 -2.42 -2.20 -11.01
N PHE A 18 -2.82 -3.16 -10.17
CA PHE A 18 -2.68 -4.58 -10.48
C PHE A 18 -3.59 -5.04 -11.62
N PHE A 19 -4.77 -4.47 -11.77
CA PHE A 19 -5.58 -4.73 -12.98
C PHE A 19 -4.83 -4.32 -14.24
N MET A 20 -4.29 -3.10 -14.26
CA MET A 20 -3.51 -2.59 -15.38
C MET A 20 -2.27 -3.47 -15.66
N VAL A 21 -1.53 -3.86 -14.60
CA VAL A 21 -0.35 -4.74 -14.73
C VAL A 21 -0.74 -6.08 -15.36
N ASN A 22 -1.84 -6.69 -14.96
CA ASN A 22 -2.33 -7.94 -15.53
C ASN A 22 -2.68 -7.79 -17.01
N HIS A 23 -3.35 -6.69 -17.38
CA HIS A 23 -3.66 -6.40 -18.79
C HIS A 23 -2.40 -6.17 -19.62
N TYR A 24 -1.42 -5.47 -19.06
CA TYR A 24 -0.12 -5.24 -19.71
C TYR A 24 0.64 -6.55 -19.90
N LEU A 25 0.72 -7.40 -18.88
CA LEU A 25 1.34 -8.73 -18.97
C LEU A 25 0.66 -9.59 -20.03
N TYR A 26 -0.68 -9.61 -20.04
CA TYR A 26 -1.44 -10.31 -21.06
C TYR A 26 -1.09 -9.83 -22.48
N ALA A 27 -1.07 -8.51 -22.68
CA ALA A 27 -0.72 -7.92 -23.98
C ALA A 27 0.71 -8.31 -24.38
N LYS A 28 1.66 -8.23 -23.46
CA LYS A 28 3.08 -8.52 -23.70
C LYS A 28 3.32 -10.00 -24.04
N ILE A 29 2.70 -10.93 -23.30
CA ILE A 29 2.82 -12.38 -23.52
C ILE A 29 2.22 -12.77 -24.88
N ASN A 30 1.08 -12.16 -25.23
CA ASN A 30 0.39 -12.46 -26.50
C ASN A 30 0.82 -11.57 -27.66
N LYS A 31 1.86 -10.76 -27.49
CA LYS A 31 2.39 -9.83 -28.52
C LYS A 31 1.35 -8.88 -29.09
N HIS A 32 0.47 -8.40 -28.23
CA HIS A 32 -0.51 -7.36 -28.58
C HIS A 32 0.05 -5.99 -28.21
N SER A 33 -0.27 -4.96 -29.01
CA SER A 33 -0.05 -3.57 -28.58
C SER A 33 -0.93 -3.24 -27.37
N PHE A 34 -0.44 -2.40 -26.48
CA PHE A 34 -1.12 -2.02 -25.24
C PHE A 34 -1.29 -0.50 -25.17
N ARG A 35 -2.44 -0.06 -24.72
CA ARG A 35 -2.73 1.33 -24.35
C ARG A 35 -3.48 1.38 -23.03
N LEU A 36 -3.23 2.44 -22.28
CA LEU A 36 -3.89 2.70 -21.00
C LEU A 36 -4.85 3.89 -21.15
N LYS A 37 -6.12 3.69 -20.74
CA LYS A 37 -7.13 4.76 -20.57
C LYS A 37 -7.42 4.94 -19.09
N THR A 38 -7.32 6.17 -18.60
CA THR A 38 -7.54 6.53 -17.19
C THR A 38 -8.50 7.72 -17.04
N ASP A 39 -9.41 7.91 -18.02
CA ASP A 39 -10.31 9.06 -18.04
C ASP A 39 -11.23 9.11 -16.82
N ASN A 40 -11.68 7.94 -16.34
CA ASN A 40 -12.58 7.79 -15.21
C ASN A 40 -11.88 7.26 -13.95
N TRP A 41 -10.55 7.27 -13.92
CA TRP A 41 -9.82 6.80 -12.76
C TRP A 41 -10.03 7.69 -11.54
N LEU A 42 -10.36 7.12 -10.40
CA LEU A 42 -10.64 7.85 -9.16
C LEU A 42 -9.46 8.73 -8.70
N PHE A 43 -8.23 8.31 -8.99
CA PHE A 43 -7.01 9.04 -8.64
C PHE A 43 -6.52 10.01 -9.73
N LYS A 44 -7.35 10.25 -10.75
CA LYS A 44 -7.05 11.24 -11.78
C LYS A 44 -7.18 12.65 -11.21
N ALA A 45 -6.09 13.42 -11.26
CA ALA A 45 -6.12 14.85 -10.98
C ALA A 45 -6.45 15.65 -12.26
N GLU A 46 -5.71 15.39 -13.35
CA GLU A 46 -5.89 16.09 -14.64
C GLU A 46 -5.75 15.13 -15.82
N LYS A 47 -4.62 14.38 -15.87
CA LYS A 47 -4.22 13.51 -16.98
C LYS A 47 -4.39 12.02 -16.68
N GLY A 48 -4.78 11.67 -15.46
CA GLY A 48 -4.87 10.30 -15.00
C GLY A 48 -3.51 9.70 -14.68
N TRP A 49 -3.12 8.62 -15.37
CA TRP A 49 -1.83 7.95 -15.13
C TRP A 49 -0.64 8.91 -15.19
N GLU A 50 -0.64 9.82 -16.15
CA GLU A 50 0.46 10.76 -16.37
C GLU A 50 0.54 11.89 -15.33
N ASP A 51 -0.43 11.99 -14.42
CA ASP A 51 -0.31 12.85 -13.24
C ASP A 51 0.84 12.41 -12.34
N TYR A 52 1.21 11.12 -12.38
CA TYR A 52 2.18 10.51 -11.45
C TYR A 52 3.31 9.76 -12.14
N PHE A 53 3.09 9.20 -13.33
CA PHE A 53 4.01 8.29 -13.99
C PHE A 53 4.34 8.73 -15.41
N LEU A 54 5.39 8.14 -15.97
CA LEU A 54 5.67 8.25 -17.38
C LEU A 54 4.62 7.45 -18.18
N PRO A 55 4.31 7.87 -19.42
CA PRO A 55 3.40 7.13 -20.28
C PRO A 55 3.79 5.66 -20.46
N ILE A 56 2.77 4.81 -20.58
CA ILE A 56 2.93 3.39 -20.86
C ILE A 56 2.29 3.11 -22.21
N ASP A 57 3.13 3.05 -23.24
CA ASP A 57 2.75 2.56 -24.55
C ASP A 57 3.66 1.39 -24.91
N PHE A 58 3.08 0.30 -25.34
CA PHE A 58 3.81 -0.86 -25.81
C PHE A 58 3.31 -1.25 -27.19
N ASP A 59 4.19 -1.17 -28.19
CA ASP A 59 3.93 -1.67 -29.54
C ASP A 59 5.04 -2.64 -29.93
N PRO A 60 4.79 -3.95 -29.88
CA PRO A 60 5.81 -4.97 -30.12
C PRO A 60 6.21 -5.07 -31.59
N LEU A 61 5.39 -4.55 -32.51
CA LEU A 61 5.63 -4.63 -33.96
C LEU A 61 5.13 -3.34 -34.60
N GLN A 62 5.93 -2.77 -35.50
CA GLN A 62 5.37 -1.84 -36.46
C GLN A 62 4.21 -2.53 -37.16
N PRO A 63 3.01 -1.95 -37.15
CA PRO A 63 1.85 -2.62 -37.71
C PRO A 63 2.13 -2.93 -39.19
N ASN A 64 2.13 -4.20 -39.52
CA ASN A 64 1.91 -4.60 -40.92
C ASN A 64 0.50 -4.15 -41.25
N ILE A 65 0.40 -3.10 -42.04
CA ILE A 65 -0.78 -2.22 -42.22
C ILE A 65 -2.03 -2.94 -42.79
N ASN A 66 -1.96 -4.24 -43.02
CA ASN A 66 -3.00 -4.98 -43.74
C ASN A 66 -3.92 -5.90 -42.90
N ASN A 67 -3.75 -5.97 -41.59
CA ASN A 67 -4.67 -6.73 -40.75
C ASN A 67 -5.57 -5.77 -39.98
N GLN A 68 -6.87 -5.89 -40.13
CA GLN A 68 -7.87 -5.25 -39.28
C GLN A 68 -7.52 -5.62 -37.82
N THR A 69 -6.87 -4.68 -37.13
CA THR A 69 -6.43 -4.88 -35.76
C THR A 69 -7.67 -4.91 -34.89
N GLN A 70 -8.02 -6.09 -34.40
CA GLN A 70 -9.12 -6.23 -33.46
C GLN A 70 -8.75 -5.46 -32.19
N ILE A 71 -9.51 -4.40 -31.90
CA ILE A 71 -9.36 -3.60 -30.70
C ILE A 71 -10.22 -4.23 -29.62
N ASN A 72 -9.59 -4.73 -28.55
CA ASN A 72 -10.30 -5.23 -27.39
C ASN A 72 -10.12 -4.24 -26.24
N GLU A 73 -11.19 -3.58 -25.86
CA GLU A 73 -11.25 -2.81 -24.62
C GLU A 73 -11.49 -3.77 -23.45
N ILE A 74 -10.64 -3.71 -22.44
CA ILE A 74 -10.75 -4.52 -21.23
C ILE A 74 -10.96 -3.59 -20.07
N HIS A 75 -12.13 -3.70 -19.45
CA HIS A 75 -12.48 -3.00 -18.23
C HIS A 75 -12.06 -3.83 -17.00
N ASN A 76 -11.88 -3.17 -15.87
CA ASN A 76 -11.33 -3.77 -14.64
C ASN A 76 -12.02 -5.07 -14.17
N HIS A 77 -13.29 -5.25 -14.52
CA HIS A 77 -14.07 -6.44 -14.14
C HIS A 77 -13.95 -7.62 -15.12
N ALA A 78 -13.40 -7.40 -16.30
CA ALA A 78 -13.14 -8.50 -17.22
C ALA A 78 -11.91 -9.25 -16.74
N ALA A 79 -12.18 -10.36 -16.07
CA ALA A 79 -11.21 -11.19 -15.40
C ALA A 79 -10.13 -11.78 -16.33
N ILE A 80 -9.12 -11.03 -16.68
CA ILE A 80 -7.80 -11.61 -16.87
C ILE A 80 -7.23 -11.82 -15.45
N LEU A 81 -7.88 -12.66 -14.68
CA LEU A 81 -7.39 -13.20 -13.41
C LEU A 81 -6.31 -14.25 -13.69
N ALA A 82 -5.34 -13.91 -14.51
CA ALA A 82 -4.16 -14.70 -14.64
C ALA A 82 -3.29 -14.40 -13.42
N ASN A 83 -3.21 -15.33 -12.48
CA ASN A 83 -2.17 -15.34 -11.47
C ASN A 83 -0.86 -15.66 -12.17
N TYR A 84 -0.21 -14.64 -12.67
CA TYR A 84 1.12 -14.79 -13.24
C TYR A 84 2.12 -15.12 -12.11
N PRO A 85 3.20 -15.87 -12.43
CA PRO A 85 4.29 -16.06 -11.49
C PRO A 85 4.84 -14.73 -10.96
N MET A 86 5.25 -14.70 -9.71
CA MET A 86 5.77 -13.51 -9.03
C MET A 86 6.93 -12.85 -9.79
N GLU A 87 7.77 -13.67 -10.41
CA GLU A 87 8.92 -13.23 -11.20
C GLU A 87 8.51 -12.33 -12.37
N LEU A 88 7.36 -12.59 -12.99
CA LEU A 88 6.84 -11.74 -14.06
C LEU A 88 6.42 -10.37 -13.52
N TYR A 89 5.75 -10.33 -12.37
CA TYR A 89 5.43 -9.05 -11.73
C TYR A 89 6.69 -8.26 -11.38
N ARG A 90 7.70 -8.90 -10.81
CA ARG A 90 8.97 -8.28 -10.46
C ARG A 90 9.73 -7.74 -11.68
N THR A 91 9.59 -8.37 -12.82
CA THR A 91 10.20 -7.88 -14.08
C THR A 91 9.43 -6.70 -14.64
N ILE A 92 8.12 -6.71 -14.57
CA ILE A 92 7.26 -5.71 -15.24
C ILE A 92 7.05 -4.45 -14.39
N ILE A 93 6.92 -4.58 -13.07
CA ILE A 93 6.65 -3.43 -12.20
C ILE A 93 7.69 -2.32 -12.37
N PRO A 94 9.02 -2.57 -12.37
CA PRO A 94 10.01 -1.52 -12.63
C PRO A 94 9.91 -0.87 -14.03
N GLU A 95 9.38 -1.60 -15.01
CA GLU A 95 9.20 -1.08 -16.38
C GLU A 95 8.06 -0.05 -16.43
N ILE A 96 6.97 -0.27 -15.68
CA ILE A 96 5.77 0.57 -15.71
C ILE A 96 5.67 1.55 -14.54
N TYR A 97 6.21 1.22 -13.38
CA TYR A 97 6.23 2.09 -12.20
C TYR A 97 7.38 3.09 -12.31
N ARG A 98 7.30 3.98 -13.29
CA ARG A 98 8.30 5.03 -13.53
C ARG A 98 7.69 6.37 -13.21
N LEU A 99 8.03 6.93 -12.05
CA LEU A 99 7.53 8.21 -11.58
C LEU A 99 7.88 9.32 -12.58
N ASN A 100 6.95 10.25 -12.81
CA ASN A 100 7.20 11.43 -13.63
C ASN A 100 8.06 12.45 -12.87
N ARG A 101 8.47 13.52 -13.57
CA ARG A 101 9.37 14.55 -13.03
C ARG A 101 8.80 15.23 -11.80
N THR A 102 7.52 15.55 -11.79
CA THR A 102 6.85 16.25 -10.66
C THR A 102 6.91 15.41 -9.39
N VAL A 103 6.57 14.12 -9.47
CA VAL A 103 6.63 13.21 -8.31
C VAL A 103 8.07 12.96 -7.88
N LEU A 104 9.02 12.85 -8.82
CA LEU A 104 10.45 12.70 -8.51
C LEU A 104 11.02 13.90 -7.78
N ASP A 105 10.64 15.12 -8.14
CA ASP A 105 11.09 16.33 -7.47
C ASP A 105 10.54 16.37 -6.03
N ALA A 106 9.24 16.11 -5.83
CA ALA A 106 8.66 16.01 -4.49
C ALA A 106 9.29 14.89 -3.64
N LEU A 107 9.62 13.75 -4.26
CA LEU A 107 10.33 12.66 -3.60
C LEU A 107 11.74 13.06 -3.16
N ASN A 108 12.47 13.81 -3.97
CA ASN A 108 13.81 14.29 -3.63
C ASN A 108 13.77 15.28 -2.47
N ASP A 109 12.77 16.17 -2.42
CA ASP A 109 12.55 17.10 -1.31
C ASP A 109 12.25 16.34 -0.01
N ALA A 110 11.38 15.32 -0.07
CA ALA A 110 11.07 14.48 1.07
C ALA A 110 12.29 13.70 1.58
N ARG A 111 13.12 13.17 0.68
CA ARG A 111 14.38 12.48 1.02
C ARG A 111 15.38 13.42 1.67
N PHE A 112 15.49 14.63 1.16
CA PHE A 112 16.35 15.66 1.77
C PHE A 112 15.92 15.96 3.19
N THR A 113 14.62 16.18 3.42
CA THR A 113 14.04 16.40 4.75
C THR A 113 14.30 15.24 5.69
N PHE A 114 14.11 14.00 5.22
CA PHE A 114 14.37 12.79 6.00
C PHE A 114 15.86 12.62 6.35
N ALA A 115 16.76 12.92 5.42
CA ALA A 115 18.20 12.88 5.67
C ALA A 115 18.62 13.87 6.77
N HIS A 116 18.04 15.08 6.79
CA HIS A 116 18.24 16.05 7.86
C HIS A 116 17.71 15.54 9.20
N PHE A 117 16.50 14.98 9.21
CA PHE A 117 15.93 14.37 10.41
C PHE A 117 16.85 13.28 11.00
N GLN A 118 17.42 12.40 10.17
CA GLN A 118 18.38 11.40 10.62
C GLN A 118 19.69 12.00 11.15
N ALA A 119 20.15 13.11 10.58
CA ALA A 119 21.41 13.76 10.96
C ALA A 119 21.33 14.50 12.31
N GLU A 120 20.14 15.00 12.68
CA GLU A 120 19.88 15.70 13.94
C GLU A 120 19.74 14.77 15.14
N SER A 121 19.83 13.45 14.94
CA SER A 121 19.73 12.46 16.01
C SER A 121 20.81 12.64 17.08
N PRO A 122 20.42 12.78 18.36
CA PRO A 122 21.38 12.96 19.47
C PRO A 122 22.31 11.76 19.71
N THR A 123 22.02 10.59 19.11
CA THR A 123 22.83 9.37 19.22
C THR A 123 24.06 9.35 18.31
N ARG A 124 24.16 10.27 17.34
CA ARG A 124 25.37 10.44 16.52
C ARG A 124 26.35 11.39 17.19
N THR A 125 27.08 10.88 18.18
CA THR A 125 28.17 11.61 18.82
C THR A 125 29.26 12.03 17.81
N ASN A 126 29.45 13.35 17.68
CA ASN A 126 30.72 14.03 17.31
C ASN A 126 31.39 13.73 15.95
N GLN A 127 30.67 13.47 14.88
CA GLN A 127 31.28 13.68 13.56
C GLN A 127 30.57 14.83 12.83
N LYS A 128 31.14 16.06 12.97
CA LYS A 128 30.95 17.15 12.01
C LYS A 128 31.57 16.72 10.66
N SER A 129 30.91 15.87 9.94
CA SER A 129 31.24 15.54 8.57
C SER A 129 30.36 16.39 7.66
N LEU A 130 30.95 17.12 6.74
CA LEU A 130 30.27 17.76 5.61
C LEU A 130 29.18 16.83 5.10
N VAL A 131 27.96 17.33 5.01
CA VAL A 131 26.75 16.60 4.61
C VAL A 131 26.88 16.21 3.14
N THR A 132 27.61 15.15 2.87
CA THR A 132 27.34 14.30 1.72
C THR A 132 26.07 13.53 2.09
N PRO A 133 25.04 13.50 1.25
CA PRO A 133 23.87 12.69 1.53
C PRO A 133 24.35 11.26 1.86
N PRO A 134 23.90 10.67 2.98
CA PRO A 134 24.37 9.36 3.38
C PRO A 134 24.18 8.38 2.23
N ALA A 135 25.25 7.71 1.82
CA ALA A 135 25.32 6.82 0.66
C ALA A 135 24.37 5.60 0.76
N ALA A 136 23.77 5.39 1.91
CA ALA A 136 22.68 4.43 2.11
C ALA A 136 21.82 4.90 3.28
N PHE A 137 20.53 5.09 3.04
CA PHE A 137 19.54 5.27 4.09
C PHE A 137 19.50 4.00 4.95
N ASP A 138 19.95 4.10 6.21
CA ASP A 138 19.91 2.98 7.17
C ASP A 138 18.68 3.11 8.05
N TYR A 139 17.55 2.60 7.57
CA TYR A 139 16.28 2.62 8.30
C TYR A 139 15.45 1.39 7.96
N ALA A 140 14.50 1.12 8.82
CA ALA A 140 13.46 0.12 8.58
C ALA A 140 12.11 0.78 8.29
N GLY A 141 11.18 0.02 7.71
CA GLY A 141 9.87 0.49 7.31
C GLY A 141 8.74 -0.25 8.02
N LEU A 142 7.69 0.49 8.38
CA LEU A 142 6.39 -0.07 8.79
C LEU A 142 5.32 0.42 7.82
N PHE A 143 4.50 -0.50 7.32
CA PHE A 143 3.27 -0.15 6.63
C PHE A 143 2.08 -0.66 7.43
N ILE A 144 1.31 0.27 7.98
CA ILE A 144 0.18 -0.04 8.87
C ILE A 144 -1.08 0.59 8.29
N ARG A 145 -2.00 -0.24 7.85
CA ARG A 145 -3.27 0.15 7.26
C ARG A 145 -4.38 0.12 8.30
N ARG A 146 -5.23 1.16 8.29
CA ARG A 146 -6.43 1.31 9.11
C ARG A 146 -7.64 1.66 8.21
N GLY A 147 -8.57 2.42 8.74
CA GLY A 147 -9.72 2.93 8.00
C GLY A 147 -10.69 1.86 7.56
N ASP A 148 -11.15 1.96 6.33
CA ASP A 148 -12.15 1.06 5.73
C ASP A 148 -11.74 -0.42 5.74
N LYS A 149 -10.44 -0.72 5.80
CA LYS A 149 -9.94 -2.08 5.86
C LYS A 149 -10.30 -2.82 7.15
N LEU A 150 -10.41 -2.12 8.26
CA LEU A 150 -10.86 -2.71 9.53
C LEU A 150 -12.34 -3.09 9.52
N ILE A 151 -13.12 -2.49 8.62
CA ILE A 151 -14.54 -2.83 8.43
C ILE A 151 -14.67 -4.11 7.60
N GLU A 152 -13.85 -4.25 6.55
CA GLU A 152 -14.08 -5.21 5.47
C GLU A 152 -13.16 -6.42 5.50
N GLU A 153 -11.87 -6.26 5.78
CA GLU A 153 -10.87 -7.24 5.37
C GLU A 153 -9.79 -7.55 6.41
N SER A 154 -9.45 -6.61 7.29
CA SER A 154 -8.27 -6.72 8.15
C SER A 154 -8.63 -6.97 9.60
N VAL A 155 -7.74 -7.68 10.31
CA VAL A 155 -7.75 -7.75 11.77
C VAL A 155 -6.90 -6.62 12.31
N LEU A 156 -7.42 -5.87 13.27
CA LEU A 156 -6.64 -4.85 13.96
C LEU A 156 -5.44 -5.50 14.65
N VAL A 157 -4.26 -5.09 14.25
CA VAL A 157 -3.01 -5.39 14.96
C VAL A 157 -2.54 -4.09 15.62
N PRO A 158 -2.34 -4.03 16.93
CA PRO A 158 -1.80 -2.88 17.64
C PRO A 158 -0.50 -2.38 16.97
N ALA A 159 -0.31 -1.07 16.88
CA ALA A 159 0.85 -0.51 16.19
C ALA A 159 2.18 -0.93 16.81
N GLU A 160 2.23 -1.07 18.14
CA GLU A 160 3.40 -1.54 18.86
C GLU A 160 3.82 -2.95 18.44
N ASN A 161 2.90 -3.83 18.05
CA ASN A 161 3.25 -5.18 17.61
C ASN A 161 4.07 -5.17 16.31
N TYR A 162 3.79 -4.23 15.40
CA TYR A 162 4.61 -4.03 14.21
C TYR A 162 6.04 -3.60 14.59
N LEU A 163 6.15 -2.63 15.52
CA LEU A 163 7.45 -2.14 15.97
C LEU A 163 8.23 -3.22 16.70
N LEU A 164 7.61 -3.98 17.60
CA LEU A 164 8.23 -5.08 18.30
C LEU A 164 8.72 -6.17 17.36
N TYR A 165 7.89 -6.55 16.39
CA TYR A 165 8.30 -7.54 15.39
C TYR A 165 9.44 -7.02 14.50
N LEU A 166 9.40 -5.73 14.14
CA LEU A 166 10.51 -5.11 13.41
C LEU A 166 11.82 -5.16 14.20
N ILE A 167 11.80 -4.85 15.50
CA ILE A 167 12.98 -4.90 16.39
C ILE A 167 13.52 -6.33 16.49
N GLU A 168 12.64 -7.34 16.55
CA GLU A 168 13.04 -8.75 16.54
C GLU A 168 13.79 -9.11 15.24
N LEU A 169 13.33 -8.62 14.08
CA LEU A 169 13.96 -8.86 12.78
C LEU A 169 15.23 -8.03 12.58
N TYR A 170 15.28 -6.83 13.15
CA TYR A 170 16.36 -5.86 12.98
C TYR A 170 16.70 -5.19 14.32
N PRO A 171 17.42 -5.88 15.23
CA PRO A 171 17.64 -5.43 16.62
C PRO A 171 18.40 -4.11 16.75
N ASN A 172 19.22 -3.76 15.76
CA ASN A 172 20.04 -2.54 15.78
C ASN A 172 19.39 -1.35 15.07
N VAL A 173 18.07 -1.40 14.84
CA VAL A 173 17.35 -0.32 14.18
C VAL A 173 17.46 0.99 14.98
N GLN A 174 17.81 2.08 14.29
CA GLN A 174 17.91 3.42 14.88
C GLN A 174 16.80 4.35 14.35
N THR A 175 16.35 4.11 13.14
CA THR A 175 15.32 4.92 12.47
C THR A 175 14.27 4.02 11.86
N VAL A 176 13.01 4.35 12.08
CA VAL A 176 11.86 3.65 11.52
C VAL A 176 10.98 4.65 10.76
N PHE A 177 10.80 4.40 9.49
CA PHE A 177 9.81 5.11 8.67
C PHE A 177 8.45 4.42 8.79
N VAL A 178 7.41 5.17 9.14
CA VAL A 178 6.05 4.67 9.32
C VAL A 178 5.15 5.24 8.22
N GLN A 179 4.71 4.38 7.31
CA GLN A 179 3.66 4.70 6.34
C GLN A 179 2.33 4.19 6.85
N THR A 180 1.39 5.08 6.99
CA THR A 180 0.02 4.77 7.43
C THR A 180 -0.96 5.74 6.79
N ASP A 181 -2.21 5.36 6.70
CA ASP A 181 -3.34 6.20 6.32
C ASP A 181 -4.07 6.81 7.53
N ASP A 182 -3.63 6.49 8.75
CA ASP A 182 -4.21 6.99 10.00
C ASP A 182 -3.11 7.51 10.93
N TYR A 183 -3.09 8.83 11.18
CA TYR A 183 -2.11 9.45 12.06
C TYR A 183 -2.18 8.94 13.52
N ASN A 184 -3.33 8.38 13.95
CA ASN A 184 -3.43 7.77 15.29
C ASN A 184 -2.43 6.63 15.46
N VAL A 185 -2.13 5.87 14.40
CA VAL A 185 -1.08 4.83 14.41
C VAL A 185 0.26 5.40 14.85
N PHE A 186 0.62 6.56 14.33
CA PHE A 186 1.88 7.22 14.70
C PHE A 186 1.86 7.70 16.16
N LEU A 187 0.73 8.21 16.62
CA LEU A 187 0.54 8.59 18.03
C LEU A 187 0.60 7.38 18.97
N GLU A 188 0.02 6.24 18.59
CA GLU A 188 0.11 4.97 19.32
C GLU A 188 1.58 4.54 19.51
N LEU A 189 2.37 4.60 18.43
CA LEU A 189 3.81 4.27 18.48
C LEU A 189 4.60 5.21 19.37
N LEU A 190 4.35 6.52 19.31
CA LEU A 190 4.99 7.50 20.19
C LEU A 190 4.63 7.26 21.67
N ALA A 191 3.36 7.03 21.96
CA ALA A 191 2.90 6.76 23.32
C ALA A 191 3.46 5.43 23.87
N TYR A 192 3.62 4.42 23.00
CA TYR A 192 4.28 3.17 23.39
C TYR A 192 5.76 3.38 23.66
N GLN A 193 6.45 4.15 22.82
CA GLN A 193 7.88 4.47 22.99
C GLN A 193 8.15 5.23 24.29
N GLU A 194 7.29 6.21 24.63
CA GLU A 194 7.41 6.99 25.86
C GLU A 194 7.39 6.10 27.11
N LYS A 195 6.57 5.04 27.10
CA LYS A 195 6.43 4.09 28.22
C LYS A 195 7.53 3.01 28.25
N ASN A 196 8.36 2.89 27.21
CA ASN A 196 9.34 1.81 27.07
C ASN A 196 10.75 2.35 26.84
N PRO A 197 11.53 2.59 27.92
CA PRO A 197 12.88 3.15 27.83
C PRO A 197 13.83 2.41 26.89
N ALA A 198 13.66 1.09 26.73
CA ALA A 198 14.51 0.27 25.87
C ALA A 198 14.46 0.65 24.38
N ILE A 199 13.39 1.32 23.93
CA ILE A 199 13.19 1.70 22.53
C ILE A 199 13.14 3.22 22.31
N GLN A 200 13.36 4.03 23.33
CA GLN A 200 13.36 5.49 23.22
C GLN A 200 14.47 6.02 22.31
N HIS A 201 15.51 5.23 22.06
CA HIS A 201 16.58 5.58 21.14
C HIS A 201 16.19 5.47 19.66
N ILE A 202 15.07 4.81 19.33
CA ILE A 202 14.58 4.64 17.95
C ILE A 202 13.90 5.93 17.52
N GLN A 203 14.33 6.50 16.40
CA GLN A 203 13.66 7.64 15.79
C GLN A 203 12.50 7.17 14.92
N LEU A 204 11.31 7.68 15.19
CA LEU A 204 10.11 7.43 14.36
C LEU A 204 9.87 8.61 13.41
N TYR A 205 9.67 8.33 12.14
CA TYR A 205 9.37 9.33 11.12
C TYR A 205 8.17 8.91 10.27
N THR A 206 7.28 9.84 9.95
CA THR A 206 6.12 9.62 9.08
C THR A 206 5.88 10.82 8.16
N LEU A 207 5.29 10.55 6.99
CA LEU A 207 4.74 11.56 6.09
C LEU A 207 3.22 11.72 6.28
N CYS A 208 2.59 10.85 7.11
CA CYS A 208 1.18 10.97 7.43
C CYS A 208 0.90 12.28 8.17
N LYS A 209 -0.04 13.06 7.67
CA LYS A 209 -0.34 14.39 8.21
C LYS A 209 -1.22 14.30 9.47
N PRO A 210 -1.02 15.17 10.49
CA PRO A 210 -1.76 15.10 11.75
C PRO A 210 -3.28 15.19 11.63
N HIS A 211 -3.81 15.76 10.56
CA HIS A 211 -5.24 15.85 10.32
C HIS A 211 -5.84 14.57 9.70
N LEU A 212 -5.00 13.64 9.21
CA LEU A 212 -5.44 12.38 8.63
C LEU A 212 -5.60 11.33 9.75
N LYS A 213 -6.63 11.49 10.57
CA LYS A 213 -6.96 10.55 11.65
C LYS A 213 -8.15 9.69 11.25
N GLY A 214 -8.15 8.42 11.67
CA GLY A 214 -9.24 7.48 11.45
C GLY A 214 -9.13 6.66 10.16
N GLY A 215 -8.11 6.88 9.37
CA GLY A 215 -7.86 6.15 8.14
C GLY A 215 -8.64 6.66 6.93
N MET A 216 -8.23 6.21 5.75
CA MET A 216 -8.78 6.65 4.47
C MET A 216 -10.08 5.90 4.14
N VAL A 217 -11.10 6.63 3.73
CA VAL A 217 -12.31 6.13 3.08
C VAL A 217 -12.28 6.57 1.61
N ILE A 218 -12.43 5.62 0.68
CA ILE A 218 -12.20 5.89 -0.74
C ILE A 218 -13.41 6.53 -1.40
N THR A 219 -14.63 6.00 -1.14
CA THR A 219 -15.84 6.40 -1.83
C THR A 219 -16.77 7.27 -1.00
N LYS A 220 -17.55 8.11 -1.67
CA LYS A 220 -18.61 8.91 -1.06
C LYS A 220 -19.65 8.02 -0.37
N GLU A 221 -20.03 6.90 -0.98
CA GLU A 221 -21.00 5.96 -0.42
C GLU A 221 -20.54 5.42 0.94
N LYS A 222 -19.29 4.93 1.03
CA LYS A 222 -18.70 4.48 2.30
C LYS A 222 -18.61 5.60 3.33
N TYR A 223 -18.28 6.80 2.91
CA TYR A 223 -18.22 7.97 3.79
C TYR A 223 -19.60 8.32 4.37
N GLU A 224 -20.64 8.35 3.52
CA GLU A 224 -22.01 8.60 3.96
C GLU A 224 -22.50 7.47 4.87
N TYR A 225 -22.16 6.23 4.53
CA TYR A 225 -22.45 5.07 5.35
C TYR A 225 -21.82 5.16 6.75
N CYS A 226 -20.54 5.50 6.87
CA CYS A 226 -19.86 5.69 8.16
C CYS A 226 -20.49 6.80 9.03
N ARG A 227 -21.26 7.72 8.42
CA ARG A 227 -21.99 8.81 9.10
C ARG A 227 -23.42 8.45 9.44
N SER A 228 -23.95 7.38 8.89
CA SER A 228 -25.34 6.98 9.10
C SER A 228 -25.55 6.28 10.44
N PRO A 229 -26.75 6.32 11.02
CA PRO A 229 -27.10 5.51 12.20
C PRO A 229 -26.93 4.00 11.95
N ALA A 230 -27.02 3.56 10.69
CA ALA A 230 -26.81 2.16 10.31
C ALA A 230 -25.38 1.69 10.59
N PHE A 231 -24.40 2.60 10.56
CA PHE A 231 -23.00 2.24 10.80
C PHE A 231 -22.74 1.69 12.20
N GLU A 232 -23.37 2.28 13.24
CA GLU A 232 -23.29 1.75 14.61
C GLU A 232 -23.84 0.31 14.69
N THR A 233 -24.94 0.04 13.97
CA THR A 233 -25.50 -1.32 13.87
C THR A 233 -24.55 -2.27 13.15
N GLU A 234 -23.85 -1.82 12.11
CA GLU A 234 -22.89 -2.63 11.38
C GLU A 234 -21.61 -2.87 12.18
N ILE A 235 -21.10 -1.85 12.90
CA ILE A 235 -19.97 -2.03 13.82
C ILE A 235 -20.27 -3.16 14.82
N GLN A 236 -21.50 -3.24 15.32
CA GLN A 236 -21.92 -4.32 16.23
C GLN A 236 -21.89 -5.70 15.58
N LYS A 237 -22.05 -5.79 14.25
CA LYS A 237 -21.99 -7.05 13.49
C LYS A 237 -20.57 -7.49 13.18
N ILE A 238 -19.56 -6.63 13.35
CA ILE A 238 -18.17 -6.98 13.12
C ILE A 238 -17.77 -8.06 14.12
N CYS A 239 -17.44 -9.24 13.60
CA CYS A 239 -17.13 -10.41 14.42
C CYS A 239 -15.82 -10.28 15.21
N ILE A 240 -14.94 -9.35 14.84
CA ILE A 240 -13.64 -9.14 15.47
C ILE A 240 -13.78 -8.05 16.54
N PRO A 241 -13.74 -8.39 17.84
CA PRO A 241 -13.98 -7.42 18.91
C PRO A 241 -13.03 -6.22 18.90
N GLN A 242 -11.73 -6.46 18.63
CA GLN A 242 -10.70 -5.42 18.59
C GLN A 242 -10.98 -4.38 17.49
N ASN A 243 -11.42 -4.83 16.30
CA ASN A 243 -11.83 -3.93 15.22
C ASN A 243 -13.02 -3.09 15.64
N ARG A 244 -14.02 -3.73 16.23
CA ARG A 244 -15.26 -3.06 16.68
C ARG A 244 -14.98 -1.96 17.69
N ASP A 245 -14.15 -2.27 18.69
CA ASP A 245 -13.84 -1.31 19.75
C ASP A 245 -13.03 -0.13 19.19
N TYR A 246 -12.02 -0.40 18.35
CA TYR A 246 -11.25 0.64 17.66
C TYR A 246 -12.12 1.54 16.77
N LEU A 247 -12.99 0.95 15.94
CA LEU A 247 -13.85 1.72 15.04
C LEU A 247 -14.86 2.58 15.82
N ARG A 248 -15.34 2.09 16.95
CA ARG A 248 -16.22 2.86 17.82
C ARG A 248 -15.50 4.05 18.48
N GLU A 249 -14.29 3.82 18.99
CA GLU A 249 -13.46 4.86 19.59
C GLU A 249 -13.08 5.95 18.59
N HIS A 250 -12.81 5.55 17.34
CA HIS A 250 -12.32 6.46 16.29
C HIS A 250 -13.39 6.86 15.26
N GLN A 251 -14.67 6.62 15.53
CA GLN A 251 -15.77 6.89 14.61
C GLN A 251 -15.79 8.35 14.14
N GLU A 252 -15.57 9.31 15.04
CA GLU A 252 -15.55 10.74 14.68
C GLU A 252 -14.38 11.08 13.76
N ASN A 253 -13.24 10.41 13.90
CA ASN A 253 -12.10 10.59 13.02
C ASN A 253 -12.38 10.06 11.60
N LEU A 254 -13.06 8.90 11.48
CA LEU A 254 -13.51 8.37 10.20
C LEU A 254 -14.44 9.34 9.46
N LYS A 255 -15.29 10.05 10.20
CA LYS A 255 -16.20 11.07 9.67
C LYS A 255 -15.48 12.35 9.21
N ALA A 256 -14.29 12.62 9.71
CA ALA A 256 -13.55 13.84 9.39
C ALA A 256 -12.79 13.74 8.06
N PHE A 257 -12.50 12.52 7.58
CA PHE A 257 -11.79 12.33 6.32
C PHE A 257 -12.70 12.60 5.11
N VAL A 258 -12.23 13.43 4.17
CA VAL A 258 -12.93 13.67 2.90
C VAL A 258 -12.52 12.57 1.90
N PRO A 259 -13.47 11.73 1.44
CA PRO A 259 -13.15 10.65 0.50
C PRO A 259 -12.52 11.18 -0.78
N ILE A 260 -11.67 10.39 -1.41
CA ILE A 260 -10.98 10.76 -2.67
C ILE A 260 -11.97 11.20 -3.74
N GLU A 261 -13.11 10.53 -3.85
CA GLU A 261 -14.18 10.88 -4.80
C GLU A 261 -14.74 12.31 -4.61
N MET A 262 -14.60 12.89 -3.42
CA MET A 262 -15.11 14.23 -3.08
C MET A 262 -14.02 15.30 -3.02
N GLN A 263 -12.76 14.93 -3.26
CA GLN A 263 -11.62 15.84 -3.22
C GLN A 263 -11.48 16.64 -4.50
N THR A 264 -10.85 17.81 -4.41
CA THR A 264 -10.45 18.55 -5.61
C THR A 264 -9.29 17.83 -6.32
N PRO A 265 -9.08 18.09 -7.62
CA PRO A 265 -7.96 17.53 -8.37
C PRO A 265 -6.59 17.76 -7.70
N GLU A 266 -6.39 18.93 -7.09
CA GLU A 266 -5.16 19.28 -6.35
C GLU A 266 -4.98 18.40 -5.11
N GLN A 267 -6.07 18.20 -4.35
CA GLN A 267 -6.05 17.33 -3.16
C GLN A 267 -5.80 15.87 -3.54
N VAL A 268 -6.42 15.38 -4.62
CA VAL A 268 -6.18 14.03 -5.15
C VAL A 268 -4.71 13.87 -5.54
N ARG A 269 -4.13 14.86 -6.24
CA ARG A 269 -2.72 14.86 -6.64
C ARG A 269 -1.81 14.84 -5.42
N GLU A 270 -2.05 15.72 -4.45
CA GLU A 270 -1.25 15.82 -3.22
C GLU A 270 -1.26 14.49 -2.44
N HIS A 271 -2.43 13.98 -2.12
CA HIS A 271 -2.57 12.72 -1.37
C HIS A 271 -1.94 11.53 -2.09
N THR A 272 -2.14 11.43 -3.40
CA THR A 272 -1.56 10.34 -4.19
C THR A 272 -0.05 10.47 -4.26
N THR A 273 0.49 11.67 -4.43
CA THR A 273 1.93 11.92 -4.43
C THR A 273 2.54 11.57 -3.08
N ASP A 274 1.94 11.99 -1.96
CA ASP A 274 2.41 11.65 -0.60
C ASP A 274 2.42 10.13 -0.38
N MET A 275 1.38 9.43 -0.85
CA MET A 275 1.34 7.96 -0.81
C MET A 275 2.48 7.33 -1.61
N LEU A 276 2.73 7.79 -2.84
CA LEU A 276 3.79 7.27 -3.71
C LEU A 276 5.19 7.52 -3.13
N ILE A 277 5.40 8.68 -2.51
CA ILE A 277 6.64 9.01 -1.78
C ILE A 277 6.83 8.04 -0.62
N GLY A 278 5.80 7.83 0.19
CA GLY A 278 5.85 6.87 1.30
C GLY A 278 6.14 5.44 0.85
N ILE A 279 5.57 5.01 -0.27
CA ILE A 279 5.89 3.71 -0.88
C ILE A 279 7.37 3.64 -1.30
N ASP A 280 7.92 4.68 -1.92
CA ASP A 280 9.35 4.70 -2.29
C ASP A 280 10.27 4.58 -1.06
N PHE A 281 9.91 5.22 0.06
CA PHE A 281 10.63 5.03 1.32
C PHE A 281 10.57 3.57 1.78
N LEU A 282 9.40 2.93 1.75
CA LEU A 282 9.27 1.52 2.12
C LEU A 282 10.09 0.60 1.21
N LEU A 283 10.13 0.87 -0.10
CA LEU A 283 10.93 0.12 -1.07
C LEU A 283 12.44 0.23 -0.84
N LYS A 284 12.90 1.24 -0.13
CA LYS A 284 14.33 1.48 0.17
C LYS A 284 14.71 1.11 1.59
N SER A 285 13.77 0.70 2.42
CA SER A 285 14.04 0.24 3.77
C SER A 285 14.82 -1.07 3.78
N LYS A 286 15.65 -1.29 4.79
CA LYS A 286 16.41 -2.55 4.95
C LYS A 286 15.52 -3.73 5.32
N VAL A 287 14.50 -3.46 6.12
CA VAL A 287 13.48 -4.41 6.55
C VAL A 287 12.15 -3.66 6.53
N CYS A 288 11.10 -4.29 6.03
CA CYS A 288 9.76 -3.73 6.00
C CYS A 288 8.76 -4.71 6.62
N VAL A 289 8.03 -4.28 7.65
CA VAL A 289 6.93 -5.06 8.23
C VAL A 289 5.61 -4.47 7.76
N THR A 290 4.74 -5.33 7.23
CA THR A 290 3.50 -4.93 6.57
C THR A 290 2.38 -5.91 6.90
N ASP A 291 1.18 -5.63 6.37
CA ASP A 291 0.03 -6.52 6.36
C ASP A 291 -0.21 -7.04 4.92
N TYR A 292 -0.03 -8.35 4.68
CA TYR A 292 -0.15 -8.96 3.35
C TYR A 292 -1.58 -8.98 2.78
N LEU A 293 -2.57 -8.59 3.54
CA LEU A 293 -3.95 -8.47 3.06
C LEU A 293 -4.16 -7.25 2.13
N SER A 294 -3.23 -6.29 2.17
CA SER A 294 -3.32 -5.07 1.36
C SER A 294 -2.67 -5.22 -0.03
N ASN A 295 -3.31 -4.68 -1.07
CA ASN A 295 -2.70 -4.54 -2.40
C ASN A 295 -1.45 -3.65 -2.39
N VAL A 296 -1.37 -2.68 -1.48
CA VAL A 296 -0.16 -1.87 -1.26
C VAL A 296 0.99 -2.77 -0.84
N THR A 297 0.78 -3.63 0.12
CA THR A 297 1.80 -4.58 0.59
C THR A 297 2.24 -5.54 -0.49
N ARG A 298 1.30 -6.03 -1.29
CA ARG A 298 1.60 -6.86 -2.44
C ARG A 298 2.53 -6.12 -3.42
N PHE A 299 2.24 -4.85 -3.70
CA PHE A 299 3.10 -4.01 -4.52
C PHE A 299 4.49 -3.86 -3.90
N ILE A 300 4.58 -3.52 -2.60
CA ILE A 300 5.86 -3.40 -1.88
C ILE A 300 6.64 -4.71 -2.02
N LYS A 301 6.02 -5.86 -1.77
CA LYS A 301 6.65 -7.17 -1.86
C LYS A 301 7.23 -7.46 -3.25
N PHE A 302 6.51 -7.11 -4.32
CA PHE A 302 6.98 -7.34 -5.68
C PHE A 302 8.03 -6.32 -6.14
N ALA A 303 7.91 -5.07 -5.72
CA ALA A 303 8.78 -3.98 -6.15
C ALA A 303 10.04 -3.83 -5.29
N HIS A 304 10.05 -4.36 -4.05
CA HIS A 304 11.21 -4.23 -3.15
C HIS A 304 12.44 -4.94 -3.74
N PRO A 305 13.61 -4.27 -3.78
CA PRO A 305 14.84 -4.86 -4.32
C PRO A 305 15.19 -6.19 -3.65
N ASN A 306 15.09 -6.25 -2.32
CA ASN A 306 15.22 -7.49 -1.56
C ASN A 306 13.83 -7.98 -1.12
N ILE A 307 13.27 -8.95 -1.84
CA ILE A 307 11.97 -9.51 -1.54
C ILE A 307 11.89 -10.15 -0.16
N ASP A 308 13.01 -10.71 0.33
CA ASP A 308 13.05 -11.39 1.62
C ASP A 308 13.10 -10.41 2.80
N ALA A 309 13.26 -9.12 2.54
CA ALA A 309 13.22 -8.08 3.56
C ALA A 309 11.79 -7.59 3.89
N VAL A 310 10.75 -8.08 3.20
CA VAL A 310 9.36 -7.68 3.43
C VAL A 310 8.62 -8.79 4.16
N TYR A 311 8.11 -8.49 5.36
CA TYR A 311 7.51 -9.44 6.29
C TYR A 311 6.04 -9.15 6.55
N ASP A 312 5.27 -10.21 6.76
CA ASP A 312 3.86 -10.15 7.15
C ASP A 312 3.71 -10.20 8.67
N ILE A 313 3.00 -9.22 9.23
CA ILE A 313 2.73 -9.13 10.66
C ILE A 313 1.85 -10.27 11.19
N HIS A 314 0.86 -10.70 10.43
CA HIS A 314 -0.09 -11.73 10.87
C HIS A 314 0.55 -13.12 10.93
N ARG A 315 1.37 -13.45 9.94
CA ARG A 315 2.01 -14.76 9.80
C ARG A 315 3.44 -14.79 10.31
N ARG A 316 4.01 -13.65 10.62
CA ARG A 316 5.40 -13.47 11.03
C ARG A 316 6.36 -14.18 10.05
N THR A 317 6.18 -13.95 8.76
CA THR A 317 6.94 -14.58 7.69
C THR A 317 7.20 -13.60 6.54
N ASN A 318 8.26 -13.85 5.78
CA ASN A 318 8.52 -13.16 4.51
C ASN A 318 7.96 -13.91 3.29
N LYS A 319 7.27 -15.04 3.47
CA LYS A 319 6.70 -15.83 2.37
C LYS A 319 5.31 -15.31 2.02
N LEU A 320 5.16 -14.81 0.80
CA LEU A 320 3.86 -14.44 0.25
C LEU A 320 3.12 -15.68 -0.24
N ASP A 321 1.93 -15.93 0.27
CA ASP A 321 1.03 -16.94 -0.28
C ASP A 321 0.26 -16.36 -1.48
N LEU A 322 0.70 -16.71 -2.68
CA LEU A 322 0.10 -16.20 -3.93
C LEU A 322 -1.37 -16.61 -4.11
N ARG A 323 -1.86 -17.63 -3.41
CA ARG A 323 -3.28 -17.99 -3.43
C ARG A 323 -4.17 -16.90 -2.86
N MET A 324 -3.62 -16.03 -2.01
CA MET A 324 -4.29 -14.85 -1.48
C MET A 324 -4.29 -13.66 -2.46
N VAL A 325 -3.54 -13.77 -3.56
CA VAL A 325 -3.30 -12.69 -4.53
C VAL A 325 -4.50 -12.47 -5.47
N GLY A 326 -5.42 -13.40 -5.52
CA GLY A 326 -6.48 -13.43 -6.55
C GLY A 326 -7.89 -13.08 -6.09
N CYS A 327 -8.13 -12.69 -4.85
CA CYS A 327 -9.48 -12.41 -4.39
C CYS A 327 -9.75 -10.91 -4.26
N PRO A 328 -10.35 -10.25 -5.27
CA PRO A 328 -11.07 -9.04 -5.01
C PRO A 328 -12.40 -9.44 -4.32
N ALA A 329 -12.66 -8.88 -3.16
CA ALA A 329 -13.96 -8.49 -2.62
C ALA A 329 -15.17 -9.45 -2.77
N TYR A 330 -15.00 -10.77 -2.79
CA TYR A 330 -16.14 -11.67 -2.64
C TYR A 330 -15.79 -12.85 -1.74
N GLY A 331 -16.12 -12.71 -0.46
CA GLY A 331 -16.24 -13.86 0.41
C GLY A 331 -15.63 -13.73 1.80
N MET A 332 -16.42 -13.25 2.74
CA MET A 332 -16.22 -13.36 4.19
C MET A 332 -16.00 -14.77 4.73
N ASN A 333 -15.68 -15.76 3.90
CA ASN A 333 -15.63 -17.17 4.29
C ASN A 333 -14.24 -17.75 4.49
N PHE A 334 -13.16 -16.96 4.39
CA PHE A 334 -11.81 -17.51 4.47
C PHE A 334 -11.22 -17.66 5.88
N TYR A 335 -11.86 -17.13 6.92
CA TYR A 335 -11.31 -17.17 8.29
C TYR A 335 -11.81 -18.33 9.16
N LEU A 336 -12.68 -19.22 8.66
CA LEU A 336 -13.24 -20.30 9.49
C LEU A 336 -12.60 -21.69 9.25
N SER A 337 -11.57 -21.86 8.44
CA SER A 337 -11.00 -23.18 8.14
C SER A 337 -9.55 -23.43 8.62
N VAL A 338 -9.01 -22.59 9.47
CA VAL A 338 -7.69 -22.84 10.10
C VAL A 338 -7.88 -23.11 11.59
N GLY A 339 -8.46 -24.25 11.91
CA GLY A 339 -8.66 -24.62 13.31
C GLY A 339 -9.31 -25.97 13.54
N SER A 340 -8.92 -27.02 12.80
CA SER A 340 -9.12 -28.39 13.27
C SER A 340 -8.24 -29.37 12.48
N GLY A 341 -6.95 -29.31 12.68
CA GLY A 341 -6.05 -30.41 12.40
C GLY A 341 -6.19 -31.44 13.51
N GLY A 342 -7.31 -32.18 13.49
CA GLY A 342 -7.49 -33.36 14.30
C GLY A 342 -6.52 -34.44 13.84
N SER A 343 -5.64 -34.82 14.72
CA SER A 343 -4.85 -36.05 14.64
C SER A 343 -5.75 -37.24 14.42
N GLU A 344 -5.82 -37.77 13.22
CA GLU A 344 -6.28 -39.14 13.05
C GLU A 344 -5.14 -40.12 13.31
N GLY A 345 -5.25 -40.70 14.47
CA GLY A 345 -4.41 -41.79 14.93
C GLY A 345 -4.49 -42.99 14.01
N SER A 346 -3.35 -43.50 13.62
CA SER A 346 -3.09 -44.82 13.12
C SER A 346 -3.71 -45.86 14.05
N LYS A 347 -4.67 -46.62 13.57
CA LYS A 347 -4.95 -47.99 14.07
C LYS A 347 -5.22 -48.95 12.92
N LYS A 348 -4.27 -49.89 12.86
CA LYS A 348 -4.29 -51.21 12.19
C LYS A 348 -4.25 -51.23 10.67
#